data_b6fa09f7ed3fee4a67b55eac778ef87b
#
_entry.id   b6fa09f7ed3fee4a67b55eac778ef87b
#
_cell.length_a   1.000
_cell.length_b   1.000
_cell.length_c   1.000
_cell.angle_alpha   90.00
_cell.angle_beta   90.00
_cell.angle_gamma   90.00
#
_symmetry.space_group_name_H-M   'P 1'
#
loop_
_entity.id
_entity.type
_entity.pdbx_description
1 polymer ?
#
loop_
_entity_poly.entity_id
_entity_poly.type
_entity_poly.pdbx_seq_one_letter_code
_entity_poly.pdbx_strand_id
1 'polypeptide(L)'
;MKRHVNSSLTVLVCLMFSAAPLAGCKKKTEEPEPEPTTGAEMPEPEPEPEVEPVEEPCSFQTVYFAFDSSELDSSARSSIQSAVDCYRDQNPNVRLLLTGACDPRGTEEYNIALGERRAQSVRGYMKSLGMNQGQISITSVGEEMATGTDEASWALDRNVSATEQ
;
A
#
# COMPACT_ATOMS: atom_id res chain seq x y z
N MET A 1 33.57 25.94 13.74
CA MET A 1 34.61 24.94 14.03
C MET A 1 34.47 23.79 13.07
N LYS A 2 35.49 23.59 12.26
CA LYS A 2 35.64 22.53 11.26
C LYS A 2 35.88 21.18 11.93
N ARG A 3 35.32 20.09 11.37
CA ARG A 3 36.07 18.82 11.26
C ARG A 3 35.48 17.95 10.16
N HIS A 4 36.24 17.85 9.09
CA HIS A 4 36.26 16.79 8.09
C HIS A 4 36.72 15.48 8.72
N VAL A 5 36.18 14.34 8.29
CA VAL A 5 36.99 13.13 8.09
C VAL A 5 36.47 12.37 6.86
N ASN A 6 37.33 12.32 5.87
CA ASN A 6 37.33 11.38 4.74
C ASN A 6 37.62 9.96 5.26
N SER A 7 37.09 8.95 4.67
CA SER A 7 37.86 7.74 4.39
C SER A 7 37.31 7.01 3.14
N SER A 8 38.11 7.15 2.13
CA SER A 8 38.17 6.35 0.91
C SER A 8 38.75 4.99 1.26
N LEU A 9 38.14 3.89 0.79
CA LEU A 9 38.92 2.66 0.59
C LEU A 9 38.36 1.88 -0.61
N THR A 10 39.07 2.05 -1.69
CA THR A 10 39.11 1.29 -2.92
C THR A 10 39.70 -0.07 -2.64
N VAL A 11 39.05 -1.18 -2.99
CA VAL A 11 39.72 -2.46 -3.24
C VAL A 11 39.23 -3.05 -4.55
N LEU A 12 40.18 -2.98 -5.47
CA LEU A 12 40.23 -3.61 -6.78
C LEU A 12 40.83 -5.00 -6.59
N VAL A 13 40.12 -6.07 -7.00
CA VAL A 13 40.77 -7.35 -7.28
C VAL A 13 40.25 -7.91 -8.59
N CYS A 14 41.14 -7.83 -9.57
CA CYS A 14 41.16 -8.64 -10.80
C CYS A 14 41.64 -10.06 -10.47
N LEU A 15 41.23 -11.01 -11.28
CA LEU A 15 42.02 -12.12 -11.90
C LEU A 15 41.04 -13.20 -12.36
N MET A 16 40.86 -13.33 -13.71
CA MET A 16 41.70 -14.08 -14.65
C MET A 16 41.51 -15.60 -14.62
N PHE A 17 41.28 -16.08 -15.85
CA PHE A 17 41.60 -17.41 -16.35
C PHE A 17 40.58 -18.55 -16.06
N SER A 18 40.10 -19.34 -17.00
CA SER A 18 40.82 -20.04 -18.05
C SER A 18 39.88 -20.64 -19.09
N ALA A 19 40.24 -20.53 -20.34
CA ALA A 19 39.68 -21.22 -21.48
C ALA A 19 40.25 -22.61 -21.58
N ALA A 20 39.42 -23.61 -21.99
CA ALA A 20 39.92 -24.80 -22.64
C ALA A 20 38.87 -25.37 -23.62
N PRO A 21 39.22 -25.61 -24.88
CA PRO A 21 38.36 -26.27 -25.83
C PRO A 21 38.68 -27.78 -25.89
N LEU A 22 37.66 -28.62 -25.96
CA LEU A 22 37.84 -30.02 -26.39
C LEU A 22 36.93 -30.28 -27.56
N ALA A 23 37.60 -30.43 -28.70
CA ALA A 23 37.05 -30.98 -29.91
C ALA A 23 36.83 -32.52 -29.76
N GLY A 24 35.69 -32.99 -30.19
CA GLY A 24 35.35 -34.41 -30.22
C GLY A 24 34.47 -34.72 -31.41
N CYS A 25 35.07 -35.44 -32.37
CA CYS A 25 34.63 -35.80 -33.69
C CYS A 25 33.29 -36.56 -33.80
N LYS A 26 32.62 -36.25 -34.91
CA LYS A 26 31.91 -37.09 -35.88
C LYS A 26 31.27 -38.42 -35.45
N LYS A 27 29.96 -38.52 -35.64
CA LYS A 27 29.47 -39.62 -36.46
C LYS A 27 28.22 -39.20 -37.25
N LYS A 28 28.37 -39.23 -38.57
CA LYS A 28 27.33 -39.12 -39.58
C LYS A 28 26.58 -40.45 -39.60
N THR A 29 25.28 -40.41 -39.38
CA THR A 29 24.37 -41.45 -39.77
C THR A 29 23.26 -40.80 -40.56
N GLU A 30 23.24 -41.11 -41.82
CA GLU A 30 22.19 -40.77 -42.78
C GLU A 30 20.98 -41.67 -42.54
N GLU A 31 19.84 -41.05 -42.84
CA GLU A 31 18.60 -41.61 -43.39
C GLU A 31 17.49 -42.05 -42.40
N PRO A 32 16.21 -41.95 -42.79
CA PRO A 32 15.63 -41.40 -44.02
C PRO A 32 14.65 -40.22 -43.80
N GLU A 33 14.49 -39.44 -44.86
CA GLU A 33 13.47 -38.42 -45.10
C GLU A 33 12.06 -39.02 -45.04
N PRO A 34 11.13 -38.51 -44.21
CA PRO A 34 9.71 -38.72 -44.40
C PRO A 34 9.13 -37.56 -45.19
N GLU A 35 8.33 -37.92 -46.15
CA GLU A 35 7.59 -37.12 -47.11
C GLU A 35 6.76 -36.00 -46.46
N PRO A 36 6.44 -34.92 -47.20
CA PRO A 36 5.73 -33.76 -46.66
C PRO A 36 4.29 -34.13 -46.34
N THR A 37 4.00 -34.26 -45.05
CA THR A 37 2.61 -34.33 -44.59
C THR A 37 2.01 -32.93 -44.69
N THR A 38 1.06 -32.83 -45.58
CA THR A 38 0.14 -31.70 -45.83
C THR A 38 -0.19 -30.95 -44.57
N GLY A 39 0.05 -29.61 -44.61
CA GLY A 39 -0.22 -28.69 -43.54
C GLY A 39 -1.66 -28.82 -42.98
N ALA A 40 -1.71 -29.16 -41.74
CA ALA A 40 -2.83 -28.73 -40.89
C ALA A 40 -2.51 -27.31 -40.45
N GLU A 41 -3.14 -26.34 -41.10
CA GLU A 41 -3.16 -24.96 -40.70
C GLU A 41 -3.75 -24.90 -39.30
N MET A 42 -2.87 -24.69 -38.31
CA MET A 42 -3.27 -24.48 -36.93
C MET A 42 -4.00 -23.13 -36.89
N PRO A 43 -5.25 -23.09 -36.43
CA PRO A 43 -5.96 -21.81 -36.33
C PRO A 43 -5.14 -20.86 -35.46
N GLU A 44 -4.87 -19.68 -36.00
CA GLU A 44 -4.25 -18.57 -35.29
C GLU A 44 -5.07 -18.32 -34.04
N PRO A 45 -4.47 -18.28 -32.82
CA PRO A 45 -5.24 -18.03 -31.61
C PRO A 45 -5.96 -16.69 -31.74
N GLU A 46 -7.29 -16.71 -31.59
CA GLU A 46 -8.07 -15.49 -31.49
C GLU A 46 -7.45 -14.60 -30.41
N PRO A 47 -7.27 -13.28 -30.65
CA PRO A 47 -6.74 -12.39 -29.64
C PRO A 47 -7.61 -12.47 -28.39
N GLU A 48 -6.99 -12.84 -27.26
CA GLU A 48 -7.67 -12.76 -25.96
C GLU A 48 -8.24 -11.35 -25.79
N PRO A 49 -9.49 -11.21 -25.33
CA PRO A 49 -10.07 -9.89 -25.11
C PRO A 49 -9.18 -9.11 -24.16
N GLU A 50 -8.68 -7.96 -24.62
CA GLU A 50 -7.93 -7.00 -23.84
C GLU A 50 -8.83 -6.56 -22.69
N VAL A 51 -8.57 -7.09 -21.47
CA VAL A 51 -9.33 -6.74 -20.26
C VAL A 51 -8.95 -5.30 -19.95
N GLU A 52 -9.86 -4.38 -20.22
CA GLU A 52 -9.68 -2.99 -19.77
C GLU A 52 -9.44 -3.00 -18.24
N PRO A 53 -8.47 -2.22 -17.72
CA PRO A 53 -8.22 -2.14 -16.28
C PRO A 53 -9.50 -1.70 -15.58
N VAL A 54 -10.09 -2.57 -14.79
CA VAL A 54 -11.21 -2.19 -13.91
C VAL A 54 -10.62 -1.26 -12.85
N GLU A 55 -10.91 0.03 -12.94
CA GLU A 55 -10.53 1.00 -11.90
C GLU A 55 -11.22 0.60 -10.59
N GLU A 56 -10.43 0.19 -9.60
CA GLU A 56 -10.96 -0.11 -8.28
C GLU A 56 -11.51 1.17 -7.64
N PRO A 57 -12.68 1.11 -6.98
CA PRO A 57 -13.24 2.28 -6.34
C PRO A 57 -12.33 2.76 -5.21
N CYS A 58 -12.24 4.08 -5.06
CA CYS A 58 -11.47 4.67 -3.97
C CYS A 58 -11.97 4.17 -2.61
N SER A 59 -11.06 3.86 -1.73
CA SER A 59 -11.39 3.44 -0.37
C SER A 59 -10.45 4.11 0.64
N PHE A 60 -11.00 4.47 1.79
CA PHE A 60 -10.21 4.94 2.92
C PHE A 60 -9.86 3.74 3.80
N GLN A 61 -8.57 3.45 3.94
CA GLN A 61 -8.12 2.42 4.87
C GLN A 61 -8.19 2.93 6.30
N THR A 62 -8.68 2.09 7.21
CA THR A 62 -8.72 2.41 8.65
C THR A 62 -7.32 2.78 9.17
N VAL A 63 -7.23 3.90 9.86
CA VAL A 63 -6.01 4.43 10.46
C VAL A 63 -5.95 4.07 11.92
N TYR A 64 -4.88 3.45 12.37
CA TYR A 64 -4.68 3.00 13.74
C TYR A 64 -3.75 3.93 14.52
N PHE A 65 -3.91 3.94 15.86
CA PHE A 65 -3.18 4.82 16.75
C PHE A 65 -2.52 4.07 17.91
N ALA A 66 -1.41 4.62 18.38
CA ALA A 66 -0.78 4.16 19.60
C ALA A 66 -1.71 4.43 20.82
N PHE A 67 -1.42 3.73 21.93
CA PHE A 67 -2.13 3.97 23.19
C PHE A 67 -2.01 5.43 23.60
N ASP A 68 -3.13 6.02 24.03
CA ASP A 68 -3.25 7.41 24.50
C ASP A 68 -2.67 8.47 23.53
N SER A 69 -2.65 8.16 22.23
CA SER A 69 -2.10 9.03 21.20
C SER A 69 -3.13 9.37 20.12
N SER A 70 -3.00 10.56 19.56
CA SER A 70 -3.68 11.03 18.34
C SER A 70 -2.67 11.40 17.24
N GLU A 71 -1.42 10.99 17.37
CA GLU A 71 -0.38 11.26 16.38
C GLU A 71 -0.45 10.27 15.21
N LEU A 72 -0.31 10.79 13.99
CA LEU A 72 -0.24 9.98 12.77
C LEU A 72 1.19 9.52 12.56
N ASP A 73 1.39 8.22 12.50
CA ASP A 73 2.66 7.63 12.11
C ASP A 73 2.88 7.70 10.58
N SER A 74 4.01 7.20 10.11
CA SER A 74 4.34 7.23 8.68
C SER A 74 3.41 6.35 7.83
N SER A 75 2.97 5.23 8.36
CA SER A 75 2.05 4.31 7.68
C SER A 75 0.67 4.95 7.51
N ALA A 76 0.12 5.52 8.60
CA ALA A 76 -1.12 6.27 8.58
C ALA A 76 -1.09 7.42 7.55
N ARG A 77 0.00 8.20 7.53
CA ARG A 77 0.18 9.28 6.56
C ARG A 77 0.18 8.78 5.12
N SER A 78 0.89 7.69 4.84
CA SER A 78 0.92 7.10 3.50
C SER A 78 -0.46 6.60 3.05
N SER A 79 -1.20 5.93 3.93
CA SER A 79 -2.56 5.45 3.63
C SER A 79 -3.53 6.60 3.36
N ILE A 80 -3.48 7.67 4.18
CA ILE A 80 -4.30 8.86 3.98
C ILE A 80 -3.94 9.56 2.67
N GLN A 81 -2.63 9.68 2.34
CA GLN A 81 -2.17 10.26 1.09
C GLN A 81 -2.76 9.51 -0.12
N SER A 82 -2.65 8.18 -0.14
CA SER A 82 -3.17 7.36 -1.24
C SER A 82 -4.68 7.52 -1.40
N ALA A 83 -5.43 7.58 -0.29
CA ALA A 83 -6.87 7.80 -0.33
C ALA A 83 -7.22 9.18 -0.90
N VAL A 84 -6.53 10.24 -0.45
CA VAL A 84 -6.76 11.62 -0.93
C VAL A 84 -6.43 11.75 -2.41
N ASP A 85 -5.33 11.13 -2.87
CA ASP A 85 -4.94 11.15 -4.29
C ASP A 85 -6.01 10.46 -5.14
N CYS A 86 -6.48 9.27 -4.72
CA CYS A 86 -7.56 8.55 -5.39
C CYS A 86 -8.85 9.38 -5.45
N TYR A 87 -9.31 9.92 -4.33
CA TYR A 87 -10.54 10.73 -4.30
C TYR A 87 -10.43 11.99 -5.16
N ARG A 88 -9.26 12.63 -5.19
CA ARG A 88 -9.05 13.80 -6.04
C ARG A 88 -9.20 13.47 -7.53
N ASP A 89 -8.75 12.29 -7.94
CA ASP A 89 -8.74 11.87 -9.33
C ASP A 89 -10.11 11.30 -9.77
N GLN A 90 -10.74 10.46 -8.94
CA GLN A 90 -11.97 9.76 -9.31
C GLN A 90 -13.26 10.40 -8.75
N ASN A 91 -13.21 10.98 -7.54
CA ASN A 91 -14.38 11.57 -6.88
C ASN A 91 -14.05 12.86 -6.12
N PRO A 92 -13.75 13.97 -6.84
CA PRO A 92 -13.29 15.22 -6.23
C PRO A 92 -14.34 15.90 -5.32
N ASN A 93 -15.59 15.48 -5.38
CA ASN A 93 -16.68 16.02 -4.55
C ASN A 93 -17.10 15.08 -3.41
N VAL A 94 -16.35 14.01 -3.15
CA VAL A 94 -16.64 13.08 -2.07
C VAL A 94 -16.82 13.81 -0.74
N ARG A 95 -17.78 13.36 0.05
CA ARG A 95 -17.96 13.78 1.44
C ARG A 95 -17.67 12.61 2.35
N LEU A 96 -16.84 12.84 3.36
CA LEU A 96 -16.40 11.82 4.29
C LEU A 96 -16.83 12.14 5.70
N LEU A 97 -17.33 11.15 6.41
CA LEU A 97 -17.47 11.17 7.86
C LEU A 97 -16.34 10.36 8.48
N LEU A 98 -15.45 11.00 9.20
CA LEU A 98 -14.39 10.36 9.98
C LEU A 98 -14.91 10.05 11.38
N THR A 99 -14.87 8.78 11.76
CA THR A 99 -15.30 8.30 13.08
C THR A 99 -14.10 7.86 13.88
N GLY A 100 -13.80 8.54 14.99
CA GLY A 100 -12.72 8.18 15.90
C GLY A 100 -13.19 7.24 16.99
N ALA A 101 -12.41 6.20 17.26
CA ALA A 101 -12.66 5.18 18.27
C ALA A 101 -11.47 5.00 19.21
N CYS A 102 -11.74 4.44 20.38
CA CYS A 102 -10.78 4.17 21.45
C CYS A 102 -10.94 2.77 22.01
N ASP A 103 -9.89 2.27 22.65
CA ASP A 103 -9.98 1.08 23.49
C ASP A 103 -10.73 1.36 24.81
N PRO A 104 -11.17 0.34 25.56
CA PRO A 104 -12.06 0.51 26.71
C PRO A 104 -11.39 1.02 27.99
N ARG A 105 -10.14 1.47 27.91
CA ARG A 105 -9.39 2.00 29.07
C ARG A 105 -9.63 3.50 29.23
N GLY A 106 -9.98 3.90 30.45
CA GLY A 106 -10.23 5.31 30.79
C GLY A 106 -11.68 5.57 31.15
N THR A 107 -12.12 6.84 31.01
CA THR A 107 -13.51 7.21 31.15
C THR A 107 -14.13 7.46 29.79
N GLU A 108 -15.46 7.29 29.72
CA GLU A 108 -16.21 7.55 28.50
C GLU A 108 -15.96 8.95 27.94
N GLU A 109 -16.01 9.98 28.81
CA GLU A 109 -15.80 11.37 28.38
C GLU A 109 -14.37 11.58 27.83
N TYR A 110 -13.38 10.93 28.47
CA TYR A 110 -12.00 10.99 28.00
C TYR A 110 -11.86 10.33 26.62
N ASN A 111 -12.46 9.15 26.45
CA ASN A 111 -12.37 8.39 25.19
C ASN A 111 -13.14 9.07 24.05
N ILE A 112 -14.29 9.69 24.32
CA ILE A 112 -14.97 10.54 23.33
C ILE A 112 -14.05 11.67 22.87
N ALA A 113 -13.42 12.41 23.81
CA ALA A 113 -12.51 13.50 23.47
C ALA A 113 -11.25 13.02 22.75
N LEU A 114 -10.70 11.83 23.10
CA LEU A 114 -9.54 11.26 22.43
C LEU A 114 -9.87 10.81 21.00
N GLY A 115 -11.01 10.13 20.81
CA GLY A 115 -11.49 9.75 19.48
C GLY A 115 -11.70 10.97 18.58
N GLU A 116 -12.25 12.06 19.11
CA GLU A 116 -12.40 13.33 18.38
C GLU A 116 -11.03 13.89 17.96
N ARG A 117 -10.04 13.95 18.89
CA ARG A 117 -8.68 14.40 18.57
C ARG A 117 -8.03 13.57 17.45
N ARG A 118 -8.23 12.24 17.45
CA ARG A 118 -7.77 11.34 16.38
C ARG A 118 -8.40 11.69 15.04
N ALA A 119 -9.71 11.82 14.99
CA ALA A 119 -10.43 12.23 13.76
C ALA A 119 -9.99 13.63 13.29
N GLN A 120 -9.74 14.58 14.22
CA GLN A 120 -9.18 15.90 13.89
C GLN A 120 -7.78 15.82 13.29
N SER A 121 -6.91 14.93 13.78
CA SER A 121 -5.56 14.72 13.22
C SER A 121 -5.63 14.22 11.78
N VAL A 122 -6.49 13.22 11.50
CA VAL A 122 -6.73 12.73 10.13
C VAL A 122 -7.25 13.83 9.24
N ARG A 123 -8.31 14.54 9.65
CA ARG A 123 -8.89 15.67 8.90
C ARG A 123 -7.85 16.76 8.64
N GLY A 124 -7.05 17.10 9.64
CA GLY A 124 -5.99 18.12 9.51
C GLY A 124 -4.97 17.73 8.45
N TYR A 125 -4.58 16.47 8.41
CA TYR A 125 -3.64 15.95 7.41
C TYR A 125 -4.27 15.91 6.01
N MET A 126 -5.50 15.41 5.85
CA MET A 126 -6.23 15.43 4.57
C MET A 126 -6.36 16.84 4.00
N LYS A 127 -6.61 17.83 4.86
CA LYS A 127 -6.62 19.25 4.46
C LYS A 127 -5.25 19.73 3.96
N SER A 128 -4.17 19.32 4.62
CA SER A 128 -2.82 19.69 4.18
C SER A 128 -2.46 19.09 2.81
N LEU A 129 -3.14 18.00 2.42
CA LEU A 129 -3.04 17.36 1.12
C LEU A 129 -3.98 17.95 0.06
N GLY A 130 -4.79 18.94 0.44
CA GLY A 130 -5.63 19.71 -0.48
C GLY A 130 -7.13 19.38 -0.47
N MET A 131 -7.61 18.47 0.38
CA MET A 131 -9.06 18.27 0.54
C MET A 131 -9.72 19.48 1.19
N ASN A 132 -10.94 19.82 0.73
CA ASN A 132 -11.69 20.92 1.31
C ASN A 132 -12.27 20.52 2.68
N GLN A 133 -12.15 21.41 3.66
CA GLN A 133 -12.68 21.18 5.01
C GLN A 133 -14.18 20.87 5.04
N GLY A 134 -14.96 21.46 4.13
CA GLY A 134 -16.40 21.22 4.04
C GLY A 134 -16.79 19.83 3.52
N GLN A 135 -15.81 19.07 3.03
CA GLN A 135 -16.00 17.68 2.59
C GLN A 135 -15.76 16.68 3.71
N ILE A 136 -15.21 17.10 4.86
CA ILE A 136 -14.77 16.20 5.92
C ILE A 136 -15.48 16.53 7.22
N SER A 137 -16.46 15.73 7.58
CA SER A 137 -17.11 15.74 8.89
C SER A 137 -16.37 14.82 9.85
N ILE A 138 -16.43 15.09 11.14
CA ILE A 138 -15.84 14.23 12.17
C ILE A 138 -16.87 13.89 13.24
N THR A 139 -16.71 12.72 13.83
CA THR A 139 -17.42 12.27 15.03
C THR A 139 -16.52 11.39 15.86
N SER A 140 -16.91 11.14 17.09
CA SER A 140 -16.25 10.17 17.96
C SER A 140 -17.31 9.24 18.58
N VAL A 141 -16.97 7.98 18.69
CA VAL A 141 -17.76 6.97 19.40
C VAL A 141 -17.07 6.53 20.70
N GLY A 142 -15.95 7.16 21.05
CA GLY A 142 -15.20 6.78 22.25
C GLY A 142 -14.89 5.29 22.25
N GLU A 143 -15.29 4.60 23.32
CA GLU A 143 -15.11 3.16 23.51
C GLU A 143 -16.37 2.32 23.18
N GLU A 144 -17.47 2.95 22.74
CA GLU A 144 -18.74 2.25 22.50
C GLU A 144 -18.65 1.08 21.51
N MET A 145 -17.70 1.17 20.57
CA MET A 145 -17.47 0.15 19.55
C MET A 145 -16.31 -0.79 19.91
N ALA A 146 -15.70 -0.63 21.09
CA ALA A 146 -14.56 -1.44 21.50
C ALA A 146 -15.00 -2.89 21.77
N THR A 147 -14.28 -3.84 21.20
CA THR A 147 -14.53 -5.28 21.35
C THR A 147 -13.34 -6.02 21.91
N GLY A 148 -12.20 -5.36 22.01
CA GLY A 148 -10.95 -5.93 22.49
C GLY A 148 -10.95 -6.25 23.97
N THR A 149 -10.20 -7.28 24.33
CA THR A 149 -10.02 -7.74 25.72
C THR A 149 -8.55 -7.81 26.16
N ASP A 150 -7.63 -7.59 25.23
CA ASP A 150 -6.19 -7.60 25.43
C ASP A 150 -5.51 -6.52 24.57
N GLU A 151 -4.20 -6.31 24.74
CA GLU A 151 -3.48 -5.25 24.03
C GLU A 151 -3.49 -5.42 22.49
N ALA A 152 -3.50 -6.66 22.01
CA ALA A 152 -3.52 -6.89 20.55
C ALA A 152 -4.86 -6.49 19.93
N SER A 153 -5.96 -6.84 20.59
CA SER A 153 -7.32 -6.46 20.17
C SER A 153 -7.62 -4.98 20.44
N TRP A 154 -7.15 -4.41 21.56
CA TRP A 154 -7.27 -2.98 21.84
C TRP A 154 -6.55 -2.10 20.80
N ALA A 155 -5.43 -2.60 20.24
CA ALA A 155 -4.76 -1.90 19.16
C ALA A 155 -5.67 -1.71 17.93
N LEU A 156 -6.61 -2.63 17.68
CA LEU A 156 -7.59 -2.52 16.61
C LEU A 156 -8.75 -1.59 16.95
N ASP A 157 -9.10 -1.45 18.24
CA ASP A 157 -10.14 -0.51 18.70
C ASP A 157 -9.67 0.95 18.59
N ARG A 158 -8.37 1.21 18.67
CA ARG A 158 -7.78 2.55 18.57
C ARG A 158 -7.66 2.99 17.12
N ASN A 159 -8.73 3.44 16.53
CA ASN A 159 -8.75 3.72 15.09
C ASN A 159 -9.55 4.97 14.70
N VAL A 160 -9.38 5.36 13.43
CA VAL A 160 -10.27 6.26 12.70
C VAL A 160 -10.67 5.57 11.40
N SER A 161 -11.95 5.42 11.21
CA SER A 161 -12.56 4.95 9.96
C SER A 161 -13.22 6.11 9.21
N ALA A 162 -13.43 5.94 7.90
CA ALA A 162 -14.17 6.89 7.08
C ALA A 162 -15.37 6.21 6.41
N THR A 163 -16.46 6.95 6.33
CA THR A 163 -17.66 6.56 5.58
C THR A 163 -17.98 7.66 4.59
N GLU A 164 -18.24 7.30 3.34
CA GLU A 164 -18.74 8.22 2.34
C GLU A 164 -20.20 8.58 2.61
N GLN A 165 -20.57 9.87 2.37
CA GLN A 165 -21.89 10.44 2.62
C GLN A 165 -22.57 10.88 1.32
#